data_0f474418efb616f899ff24d031583e5c
#
_entry.id   0f474418efb616f899ff24d031583e5c
#
_cell.length_a   1.000
_cell.length_b   1.000
_cell.length_c   1.000
_cell.angle_alpha   90.00
_cell.angle_beta   90.00
_cell.angle_gamma   90.00
#
_symmetry.space_group_name_H-M   'P 1'
#
loop_
_entity.id
_entity.type
_entity.pdbx_description
1 polymer ?
#
loop_
_entity_poly.entity_id
_entity_poly.type
_entity_poly.pdbx_seq_one_letter_code
_entity_poly.pdbx_strand_id
1 'polypeptide(L)'
;MNVVTVPGEMKDHKVLVYALSTCVWCKRTKEFLKDRKVHYEYVDVDLASPEDRKRIEDDLRRLNCYSYPAVLIDDRRLIVGFKLNDLKEALELR
;
A
#
# COMPACT_ATOMS: atom_id res chain seq x y z
N MET A 1 -8.77 -13.17 -1.03
CA MET A 1 -7.51 -12.42 -1.15
C MET A 1 -6.86 -12.32 0.22
N ASN A 2 -5.59 -12.65 0.31
CA ASN A 2 -4.88 -12.63 1.59
C ASN A 2 -4.33 -11.24 1.89
N VAL A 3 -5.12 -10.45 2.58
CA VAL A 3 -4.71 -9.13 3.03
C VAL A 3 -4.22 -9.25 4.46
N VAL A 4 -3.02 -8.73 4.72
CA VAL A 4 -2.43 -8.74 6.05
C VAL A 4 -2.69 -7.40 6.73
N THR A 5 -3.20 -7.45 7.95
CA THR A 5 -3.43 -6.24 8.74
C THR A 5 -2.27 -6.01 9.69
N VAL A 6 -1.68 -4.83 9.64
CA VAL A 6 -0.66 -4.40 10.60
C VAL A 6 -1.30 -3.34 11.50
N PRO A 7 -1.56 -3.70 12.76
CA PRO A 7 -2.24 -2.77 13.67
C PRO A 7 -1.38 -1.57 14.01
N GLY A 8 -2.02 -0.43 14.18
CA GLY A 8 -1.37 0.80 14.60
C GLY A 8 -2.36 1.69 15.34
N GLU A 9 -1.84 2.70 16.02
CA GLU A 9 -2.67 3.62 16.79
C GLU A 9 -3.41 4.62 15.91
N MET A 10 -2.81 5.00 14.77
CA MET A 10 -3.37 5.99 13.87
C MET A 10 -4.29 5.32 12.85
N LYS A 11 -5.59 5.45 13.07
CA LYS A 11 -6.63 4.81 12.25
C LYS A 11 -7.51 5.82 11.51
N ASP A 12 -7.05 7.05 11.38
CA ASP A 12 -7.84 8.13 10.78
C ASP A 12 -8.06 7.93 9.28
N HIS A 13 -7.21 7.14 8.65
CA HIS A 13 -7.29 6.86 7.23
C HIS A 13 -7.26 5.36 6.96
N LYS A 14 -7.97 4.95 5.92
CA LYS A 14 -7.86 3.58 5.43
C LYS A 14 -6.64 3.51 4.52
N VAL A 15 -5.68 2.65 4.85
CA VAL A 15 -4.43 2.54 4.12
C VAL A 15 -4.24 1.11 3.63
N LEU A 16 -4.15 0.94 2.32
CA LEU A 16 -3.89 -0.36 1.70
C LEU A 16 -2.66 -0.27 0.82
N VAL A 17 -1.66 -1.09 1.11
CA VAL A 17 -0.41 -1.13 0.35
C VAL A 17 -0.41 -2.33 -0.60
N TYR A 18 -0.33 -2.06 -1.88
CA TYR A 18 -0.05 -3.10 -2.87
C TYR A 18 1.45 -3.21 -3.02
N ALA A 19 1.99 -4.38 -2.74
CA ALA A 19 3.43 -4.59 -2.65
C ALA A 19 3.86 -5.85 -3.40
N LEU A 20 5.17 -6.01 -3.55
CA LEU A 20 5.79 -7.24 -3.98
C LEU A 20 6.69 -7.73 -2.83
N SER A 21 6.70 -9.03 -2.58
CA SER A 21 7.43 -9.60 -1.44
C SER A 21 8.95 -9.36 -1.51
N THR A 22 9.47 -9.19 -2.73
CA THR A 22 10.91 -8.99 -2.96
C THR A 22 11.29 -7.54 -3.21
N CYS A 23 10.36 -6.62 -3.08
CA CYS A 23 10.56 -5.21 -3.41
C CYS A 23 11.12 -4.45 -2.21
N VAL A 24 12.33 -3.87 -2.37
CA VAL A 24 12.98 -3.09 -1.30
C VAL A 24 12.17 -1.86 -0.93
N TRP A 25 11.67 -1.12 -1.92
CA TRP A 25 10.90 0.09 -1.66
C TRP A 25 9.55 -0.20 -1.02
N CYS A 26 8.98 -1.37 -1.32
CA CYS A 26 7.77 -1.84 -0.65
C CYS A 26 8.04 -2.10 0.83
N LYS A 27 9.17 -2.72 1.14
CA LYS A 27 9.58 -2.96 2.53
C LYS A 27 9.77 -1.64 3.27
N ARG A 28 10.41 -0.67 2.64
CA ARG A 28 10.64 0.65 3.24
C ARG A 28 9.32 1.38 3.49
N THR A 29 8.37 1.25 2.57
CA THR A 29 7.04 1.83 2.75
C THR A 29 6.34 1.22 3.98
N LYS A 30 6.38 -0.11 4.09
CA LYS A 30 5.80 -0.80 5.24
C LYS A 30 6.47 -0.38 6.55
N GLU A 31 7.79 -0.29 6.56
CA GLU A 31 8.56 0.14 7.73
C GLU A 31 8.19 1.57 8.14
N PHE A 32 8.10 2.46 7.18
CA PHE A 32 7.70 3.84 7.44
C PHE A 32 6.33 3.93 8.12
N LEU A 33 5.35 3.20 7.58
CA LEU A 33 4.01 3.20 8.14
C LEU A 33 3.99 2.62 9.56
N LYS A 34 4.73 1.55 9.77
CA LYS A 34 4.85 0.92 11.08
C LYS A 34 5.52 1.84 12.08
N ASP A 35 6.62 2.48 11.69
CA ASP A 35 7.37 3.39 12.58
C ASP A 35 6.55 4.60 12.99
N ARG A 36 5.64 5.04 12.11
CA ARG A 36 4.72 6.15 12.40
C ARG A 36 3.44 5.70 13.07
N LYS A 37 3.35 4.41 13.44
CA LYS A 37 2.20 3.82 14.14
C LYS A 37 0.89 3.93 13.35
N VAL A 38 0.98 3.93 12.03
CA VAL A 38 -0.17 3.96 11.15
C VAL A 38 -0.77 2.55 11.08
N HIS A 39 -2.05 2.45 11.30
CA HIS A 39 -2.79 1.20 11.08
C HIS A 39 -2.95 1.02 9.57
N TYR A 40 -2.46 -0.10 9.02
CA TYR A 40 -2.56 -0.32 7.58
C TYR A 40 -2.73 -1.80 7.24
N GLU A 41 -3.14 -2.04 6.02
CA GLU A 41 -3.22 -3.37 5.44
C GLU A 41 -2.29 -3.44 4.23
N TYR A 42 -1.82 -4.62 3.91
CA TYR A 42 -1.04 -4.81 2.69
C TYR A 42 -1.34 -6.15 2.05
N VAL A 43 -1.07 -6.24 0.75
CA VAL A 43 -1.12 -7.49 0.01
C VAL A 43 0.14 -7.58 -0.84
N ASP A 44 0.85 -8.71 -0.72
CA ASP A 44 1.97 -9.02 -1.61
C ASP A 44 1.38 -9.66 -2.86
N VAL A 45 1.30 -8.87 -3.92
CA VAL A 45 0.60 -9.24 -5.15
C VAL A 45 1.21 -10.48 -5.80
N ASP A 46 2.54 -10.62 -5.73
CA ASP A 46 3.24 -11.77 -6.29
C ASP A 46 2.94 -13.08 -5.55
N LEU A 47 2.46 -13.01 -4.31
CA LEU A 47 2.09 -14.17 -3.51
C LEU A 47 0.60 -14.48 -3.56
N ALA A 48 -0.18 -13.64 -4.22
CA ALA A 48 -1.61 -13.85 -4.38
C ALA A 48 -1.88 -14.98 -5.39
N SER A 49 -3.08 -15.54 -5.34
CA SER A 49 -3.49 -16.52 -6.34
C SER A 49 -3.47 -15.90 -7.73
N PRO A 50 -3.30 -16.69 -8.82
CA PRO A 50 -3.32 -16.12 -10.17
C PRO A 50 -4.58 -15.31 -10.47
N GLU A 51 -5.72 -15.72 -9.94
CA GLU A 51 -6.99 -15.02 -10.13
C GLU A 51 -7.00 -13.67 -9.40
N ASP A 52 -6.59 -13.67 -8.15
CA ASP A 52 -6.52 -12.45 -7.34
C ASP A 52 -5.47 -11.50 -7.89
N ARG A 53 -4.32 -12.03 -8.29
CA ARG A 53 -3.25 -11.25 -8.89
C ARG A 53 -3.74 -10.53 -10.14
N LYS A 54 -4.44 -11.23 -11.01
CA LYS A 54 -4.96 -10.63 -12.24
C LYS A 54 -5.95 -9.51 -11.92
N ARG A 55 -6.84 -9.75 -10.95
CA ARG A 55 -7.83 -8.74 -10.54
C ARG A 55 -7.15 -7.48 -10.03
N ILE A 56 -6.15 -7.65 -9.17
CA ILE A 56 -5.40 -6.51 -8.61
C ILE A 56 -4.67 -5.76 -9.72
N GLU A 57 -3.98 -6.48 -10.60
CA GLU A 57 -3.26 -5.85 -11.70
C GLU A 57 -4.19 -5.09 -12.64
N ASP A 58 -5.37 -5.65 -12.92
CA ASP A 58 -6.37 -4.98 -13.77
C ASP A 58 -6.89 -3.71 -13.10
N ASP A 59 -7.18 -3.75 -11.80
CA ASP A 59 -7.64 -2.59 -11.05
C ASP A 59 -6.59 -1.48 -11.01
N LEU A 60 -5.34 -1.83 -10.77
CA LEU A 60 -4.24 -0.87 -10.75
C LEU A 60 -4.01 -0.27 -12.15
N ARG A 61 -4.14 -1.10 -13.19
CA ARG A 61 -3.98 -0.65 -14.56
C ARG A 61 -5.03 0.39 -14.95
N ARG A 62 -6.26 0.24 -14.46
CA ARG A 62 -7.32 1.22 -14.66
C ARG A 62 -6.98 2.57 -14.04
N LEU A 63 -6.14 2.55 -13.00
CA LEU A 63 -5.66 3.76 -12.33
C LEU A 63 -4.30 4.22 -12.87
N ASN A 64 -3.90 3.69 -14.04
CA ASN A 64 -2.60 3.97 -14.66
C ASN A 64 -1.42 3.64 -13.77
N CYS A 65 -1.56 2.59 -12.96
CA CYS A 65 -0.51 2.16 -12.04
C CYS A 65 0.13 0.87 -12.55
N TYR A 66 1.43 0.91 -12.79
CA TYR A 66 2.20 -0.21 -13.34
C TYR A 66 3.41 -0.57 -12.50
N SER A 67 3.54 -0.01 -11.32
CA SER A 67 4.70 -0.26 -10.46
C SER A 67 4.31 -0.32 -8.99
N TYR A 68 5.22 -0.81 -8.17
CA TYR A 68 5.04 -0.99 -6.74
C TYR A 68 6.15 -0.28 -5.97
N PRO A 69 5.89 0.14 -4.72
CA PRO A 69 4.65 0.01 -3.99
C PRO A 69 3.57 0.96 -4.53
N ALA A 70 2.31 0.59 -4.32
CA ALA A 70 1.18 1.45 -4.63
C ALA A 70 0.31 1.53 -3.36
N VAL A 71 0.18 2.72 -2.80
CA VAL A 71 -0.56 2.94 -1.54
C VAL A 71 -1.88 3.62 -1.85
N LEU A 72 -2.97 2.93 -1.52
CA LEU A 72 -4.32 3.45 -1.71
C LEU A 72 -4.83 3.98 -0.37
N ILE A 73 -5.17 5.26 -0.34
CA ILE A 73 -5.62 5.94 0.88
C ILE A 73 -7.07 6.35 0.74
N ASP A 74 -7.88 5.89 1.67
CA ASP A 74 -9.32 6.17 1.75
C ASP A 74 -10.08 5.77 0.47
N ASP A 75 -9.59 4.73 -0.22
CA ASP A 75 -10.16 4.22 -1.47
C ASP A 75 -10.22 5.26 -2.60
N ARG A 76 -9.50 6.38 -2.46
CA ARG A 76 -9.57 7.50 -3.42
C ARG A 76 -8.24 7.97 -3.95
N ARG A 77 -7.22 8.04 -3.10
CA ARG A 77 -5.91 8.57 -3.50
C ARG A 77 -4.90 7.45 -3.61
N LEU A 78 -4.29 7.31 -4.79
CA LEU A 78 -3.25 6.31 -5.03
C LEU A 78 -1.90 7.01 -5.13
N ILE A 79 -0.96 6.56 -4.30
CA ILE A 79 0.42 7.06 -4.31
C ILE A 79 1.30 5.92 -4.80
N VAL A 80 1.96 6.12 -5.94
CA VAL A 80 2.79 5.10 -6.59
C VAL A 80 4.26 5.40 -6.32
N GLY A 81 4.97 4.38 -5.84
CA GLY A 81 6.37 4.49 -5.49
C GLY A 81 6.56 4.93 -4.03
N PHE A 82 7.82 4.96 -3.61
CA PHE A 82 8.15 5.39 -2.25
C PHE A 82 8.24 6.92 -2.21
N LYS A 83 7.11 7.56 -1.99
CA LYS A 83 6.99 9.01 -1.96
C LYS A 83 6.64 9.48 -0.56
N LEU A 84 7.68 9.64 0.24
CA LEU A 84 7.56 9.92 1.66
C LEU A 84 6.76 11.19 1.97
N ASN A 85 7.03 12.26 1.23
CA ASN A 85 6.33 13.53 1.45
C ASN A 85 4.85 13.43 1.10
N ASP A 86 4.54 12.72 0.02
CA ASP A 86 3.14 12.51 -0.39
C ASP A 86 2.39 11.66 0.64
N LEU A 87 3.05 10.64 1.20
CA LEU A 87 2.47 9.82 2.26
C LEU A 87 2.22 10.65 3.52
N LYS A 88 3.18 11.47 3.91
CA LYS A 88 3.03 12.33 5.08
C LYS A 88 1.86 13.30 4.92
N GLU A 89 1.76 13.91 3.75
CA GLU A 89 0.68 14.84 3.44
C GLU A 89 -0.68 14.14 3.46
N ALA A 90 -0.79 13.02 2.73
CA ALA A 90 -2.05 12.30 2.61
C ALA A 90 -2.54 11.75 3.95
N LEU A 91 -1.62 11.34 4.82
CA LEU A 91 -1.94 10.78 6.13
C LEU A 91 -1.88 11.82 7.25
N GLU A 92 -1.63 13.07 6.90
CA GLU A 92 -1.55 14.18 7.86
C GLU A 92 -0.48 13.94 8.95
N LEU A 93 0.62 13.29 8.58
CA LEU A 93 1.73 13.01 9.48
C LEU A 93 2.66 14.22 9.56
N ARG A 94 3.26 14.37 10.74
CA ARG A 94 4.21 15.47 10.98
C ARG A 94 5.65 14.97 10.95
#